data_d2dcd8cf818802792f01e44dfbce9e6b
#
_entry.id   d2dcd8cf818802792f01e44dfbce9e6b
#
_cell.length_a   1.000
_cell.length_b   1.000
_cell.length_c   1.000
_cell.angle_alpha   90.00
_cell.angle_beta   90.00
_cell.angle_gamma   90.00
#
_symmetry.space_group_name_H-M   'P 1'
#
loop_
_entity.id
_entity.type
_entity.pdbx_description
1 polymer ?
#
loop_
_entity_poly.entity_id
_entity_poly.type
_entity_poly.pdbx_seq_one_letter_code
_entity_poly.pdbx_strand_id
1 'polypeptide(L)'
;QHHGTIVNIQDLPLWDEGLWGKSPLNEKWSRWEPISQTLTDSDGIVIITPEYAGMASPLIANFLLIAGHKEVGHKPGLLISVSASRGGAYPIAQLRSFSTKNNSLCWIPDHVIVRDVDEFFTEINSGKENYTSRKLSYSLKLLMTYAEALVEVRNSGNIDYETFPYGM
;
A
#
# COMPACT_ATOMS: atom_id res chain seq x y z
N GLN A 1 -12.18 -13.85 11.50
CA GLN A 1 -12.27 -13.91 10.03
C GLN A 1 -11.69 -12.61 9.50
N HIS A 2 -10.66 -12.69 8.64
CA HIS A 2 -10.07 -11.50 8.02
C HIS A 2 -10.76 -11.23 6.69
N HIS A 3 -11.12 -9.97 6.44
CA HIS A 3 -11.76 -9.54 5.22
C HIS A 3 -10.84 -8.57 4.47
N GLY A 4 -10.68 -8.77 3.16
CA GLY A 4 -9.93 -7.88 2.29
C GLY A 4 -10.87 -7.13 1.35
N THR A 5 -10.69 -5.84 1.23
CA THR A 5 -11.40 -4.99 0.25
C THR A 5 -10.41 -4.54 -0.82
N ILE A 6 -10.78 -4.71 -2.10
CA ILE A 6 -10.00 -4.21 -3.22
C ILE A 6 -10.38 -2.75 -3.47
N VAL A 7 -9.38 -1.88 -3.45
CA VAL A 7 -9.54 -0.45 -3.71
C VAL A 7 -8.95 -0.12 -5.08
N ASN A 8 -9.76 0.50 -5.95
CA ASN A 8 -9.31 1.00 -7.25
C ASN A 8 -8.84 2.45 -7.13
N ILE A 9 -7.59 2.71 -7.53
CA ILE A 9 -6.95 4.03 -7.45
C ILE A 9 -6.76 4.72 -8.81
N GLN A 10 -7.29 4.15 -9.91
CA GLN A 10 -7.02 4.65 -11.27
C GLN A 10 -7.52 6.07 -11.51
N ASP A 11 -8.66 6.44 -10.93
CA ASP A 11 -9.31 7.71 -11.19
C ASP A 11 -9.14 8.73 -10.06
N LEU A 12 -8.14 8.54 -9.20
CA LEU A 12 -7.83 9.52 -8.18
C LEU A 12 -7.32 10.82 -8.80
N PRO A 13 -7.64 11.98 -8.21
CA PRO A 13 -7.03 13.24 -8.61
C PRO A 13 -5.51 13.17 -8.36
N LEU A 14 -4.75 13.97 -9.09
CA LEU A 14 -3.35 14.16 -8.74
C LEU A 14 -3.25 14.87 -7.39
N TRP A 15 -2.28 14.49 -6.59
CA TRP A 15 -2.06 15.05 -5.25
C TRP A 15 -1.94 16.58 -5.25
N ASP A 16 -1.31 17.16 -6.25
CA ASP A 16 -1.11 18.61 -6.38
C ASP A 16 -2.34 19.39 -6.90
N GLU A 17 -3.36 18.70 -7.41
CA GLU A 17 -4.57 19.35 -7.94
C GLU A 17 -5.51 19.92 -6.85
N GLY A 18 -5.32 19.65 -5.60
CA GLY A 18 -6.28 20.05 -4.56
C GLY A 18 -5.71 20.37 -3.18
N LEU A 19 -4.49 20.01 -2.91
CA LEU A 19 -3.92 20.05 -1.55
C LEU A 19 -3.53 21.43 -1.06
N TRP A 20 -3.32 22.37 -1.96
CA TRP A 20 -2.87 23.70 -1.59
C TRP A 20 -4.02 24.70 -1.35
N GLY A 21 -5.25 24.23 -1.20
CA GLY A 21 -6.42 25.04 -0.86
C GLY A 21 -6.80 26.10 -1.92
N LYS A 22 -6.22 26.01 -3.10
CA LYS A 22 -6.37 27.00 -4.16
C LYS A 22 -7.43 26.63 -5.21
N SER A 23 -7.98 25.42 -5.13
CA SER A 23 -9.04 24.98 -6.02
C SER A 23 -10.17 24.38 -5.21
N PRO A 24 -11.42 24.66 -5.51
CA PRO A 24 -12.52 23.94 -4.87
C PRO A 24 -12.32 22.45 -5.14
N LEU A 25 -12.60 21.61 -4.13
CA LEU A 25 -12.63 20.18 -4.27
C LEU A 25 -13.47 19.83 -5.50
N ASN A 26 -12.79 19.41 -6.57
CA ASN A 26 -13.48 19.03 -7.79
C ASN A 26 -14.16 17.67 -7.59
N GLU A 27 -15.04 17.26 -8.53
CA GLU A 27 -15.71 15.96 -8.46
C GLU A 27 -14.76 14.78 -8.30
N LYS A 28 -13.51 14.90 -8.75
CA LYS A 28 -12.50 13.84 -8.61
C LYS A 28 -12.16 13.55 -7.14
N TRP A 29 -12.21 14.57 -6.26
CA TRP A 29 -11.95 14.39 -4.83
C TRP A 29 -13.07 13.67 -4.11
N SER A 30 -14.29 13.69 -4.62
CA SER A 30 -15.39 12.87 -4.09
C SER A 30 -15.11 11.36 -4.19
N ARG A 31 -14.23 10.95 -5.10
CA ARG A 31 -13.80 9.56 -5.25
C ARG A 31 -12.81 9.13 -4.16
N TRP A 32 -12.12 10.07 -3.54
CA TRP A 32 -11.21 9.79 -2.44
C TRP A 32 -11.95 9.44 -1.15
N GLU A 33 -13.07 10.08 -0.86
CA GLU A 33 -13.80 9.90 0.40
C GLU A 33 -14.09 8.44 0.76
N PRO A 34 -14.70 7.61 -0.12
CA PRO A 34 -14.97 6.21 0.19
C PRO A 34 -13.67 5.38 0.34
N ILE A 35 -12.60 5.76 -0.38
CA ILE A 35 -11.29 5.11 -0.25
C ILE A 35 -10.66 5.48 1.10
N SER A 36 -10.66 6.75 1.45
CA SER A 36 -10.19 7.26 2.75
C SER A 36 -10.89 6.53 3.90
N GLN A 37 -12.22 6.39 3.83
CA GLN A 37 -12.98 5.68 4.86
C GLN A 37 -12.58 4.20 4.94
N THR A 38 -12.50 3.51 3.80
CA THR A 38 -12.07 2.11 3.74
C THR A 38 -10.68 1.91 4.36
N LEU A 39 -9.75 2.81 4.04
CA LEU A 39 -8.40 2.78 4.61
C LEU A 39 -8.42 3.07 6.11
N THR A 40 -9.19 4.05 6.54
CA THR A 40 -9.32 4.42 7.96
C THR A 40 -9.82 3.25 8.78
N ASP A 41 -10.79 2.50 8.28
CA ASP A 41 -11.39 1.35 8.94
C ASP A 41 -10.55 0.06 8.84
N SER A 42 -9.49 0.06 8.04
CA SER A 42 -8.61 -1.11 7.88
C SER A 42 -7.50 -1.14 8.92
N ASP A 43 -7.01 -2.33 9.26
CA ASP A 43 -5.88 -2.55 10.17
C ASP A 43 -4.52 -2.68 9.48
N GLY A 44 -4.50 -2.76 8.16
CA GLY A 44 -3.29 -2.87 7.35
C GLY A 44 -3.60 -2.78 5.87
N ILE A 45 -2.56 -2.60 5.06
CA ILE A 45 -2.73 -2.47 3.61
C ILE A 45 -1.79 -3.39 2.84
N VAL A 46 -2.25 -3.82 1.67
CA VAL A 46 -1.42 -4.48 0.66
C VAL A 46 -1.34 -3.57 -0.55
N ILE A 47 -0.14 -3.19 -0.94
CA ILE A 47 0.11 -2.43 -2.16
C ILE A 47 0.65 -3.37 -3.22
N ILE A 48 -0.09 -3.47 -4.33
CA ILE A 48 0.30 -4.26 -5.50
C ILE A 48 0.64 -3.28 -6.61
N THR A 49 1.88 -3.35 -7.09
CA THR A 49 2.37 -2.48 -8.17
C THR A 49 2.99 -3.29 -9.30
N PRO A 50 2.65 -2.99 -10.55
CA PRO A 50 3.46 -3.47 -11.66
C PRO A 50 4.82 -2.76 -11.67
N GLU A 51 5.82 -3.41 -12.27
CA GLU A 51 7.08 -2.77 -12.61
C GLU A 51 6.98 -2.20 -14.03
N TYR A 52 7.06 -0.88 -14.14
CA TYR A 52 7.11 -0.16 -15.40
C TYR A 52 8.48 0.49 -15.58
N ALA A 53 9.28 -0.02 -16.53
CA ALA A 53 10.64 0.47 -16.79
C ALA A 53 11.51 0.57 -15.51
N GLY A 54 11.40 -0.40 -14.61
CA GLY A 54 12.11 -0.41 -13.33
C GLY A 54 11.50 0.48 -12.24
N MET A 55 10.28 0.99 -12.41
CA MET A 55 9.63 1.88 -11.45
C MET A 55 8.31 1.29 -10.96
N ALA A 56 7.92 1.68 -9.75
CA ALA A 56 6.55 1.50 -9.29
C ALA A 56 5.58 2.34 -10.15
N SER A 57 4.33 1.92 -10.25
CA SER A 57 3.31 2.71 -10.96
C SER A 57 3.22 4.13 -10.39
N PRO A 58 3.17 5.18 -11.24
CA PRO A 58 2.93 6.54 -10.78
C PRO A 58 1.64 6.72 -9.97
N LEU A 59 0.63 5.88 -10.22
CA LEU A 59 -0.62 5.89 -9.46
C LEU A 59 -0.39 5.51 -7.99
N ILE A 60 0.54 4.59 -7.71
CA ILE A 60 0.91 4.22 -6.34
C ILE A 60 1.64 5.36 -5.65
N ALA A 61 2.54 6.05 -6.34
CA ALA A 61 3.20 7.23 -5.78
C ALA A 61 2.19 8.33 -5.46
N ASN A 62 1.26 8.61 -6.37
CA ASN A 62 0.17 9.56 -6.14
C ASN A 62 -0.73 9.16 -4.98
N PHE A 63 -1.12 7.89 -4.89
CA PHE A 63 -1.91 7.34 -3.78
C PHE A 63 -1.20 7.56 -2.43
N LEU A 64 0.10 7.26 -2.34
CA LEU A 64 0.88 7.41 -1.12
C LEU A 64 1.13 8.88 -0.73
N LEU A 65 1.04 9.80 -1.69
CA LEU A 65 1.02 11.24 -1.41
C LEU A 65 -0.34 11.70 -0.86
N ILE A 66 -1.45 11.13 -1.34
CA ILE A 66 -2.81 11.48 -0.90
C ILE A 66 -3.11 10.87 0.46
N ALA A 67 -2.78 9.58 0.67
CA ALA A 67 -3.04 8.87 1.90
C ALA A 67 -2.17 9.43 3.04
N GLY A 68 -2.81 10.05 4.02
CA GLY A 68 -2.15 10.64 5.17
C GLY A 68 -2.13 9.70 6.38
N HIS A 69 -1.65 10.23 7.50
CA HIS A 69 -1.62 9.49 8.76
C HIS A 69 -3.02 9.05 9.25
N LYS A 70 -4.07 9.77 8.90
CA LYS A 70 -5.47 9.38 9.18
C LYS A 70 -5.80 8.02 8.58
N GLU A 71 -5.41 7.80 7.33
CA GLU A 71 -5.73 6.60 6.58
C GLU A 71 -4.79 5.43 6.90
N VAL A 72 -3.48 5.69 6.94
CA VAL A 72 -2.47 4.62 6.98
C VAL A 72 -1.44 4.74 8.11
N GLY A 73 -1.58 5.75 8.96
CA GLY A 73 -0.62 6.02 10.03
C GLY A 73 -0.45 4.85 11.00
N HIS A 74 0.78 4.41 11.20
CA HIS A 74 1.16 3.28 12.06
C HIS A 74 0.39 1.98 11.77
N LYS A 75 -0.10 1.83 10.54
CA LYS A 75 -0.63 0.57 10.04
C LYS A 75 0.46 -0.19 9.28
N PRO A 76 0.46 -1.54 9.32
CA PRO A 76 1.43 -2.30 8.55
C PRO A 76 1.08 -2.31 7.07
N GLY A 77 2.09 -2.26 6.22
CA GLY A 77 1.97 -2.38 4.78
C GLY A 77 2.79 -3.54 4.22
N LEU A 78 2.22 -4.31 3.32
CA LEU A 78 2.90 -5.33 2.53
C LEU A 78 3.05 -4.85 1.09
N LEU A 79 4.27 -4.90 0.56
CA LEU A 79 4.54 -4.61 -0.84
C LEU A 79 4.52 -5.89 -1.68
N ILE A 80 3.78 -5.85 -2.77
CA ILE A 80 3.79 -6.89 -3.82
C ILE A 80 4.13 -6.21 -5.13
N SER A 81 5.21 -6.65 -5.77
CA SER A 81 5.59 -6.20 -7.10
C SER A 81 5.31 -7.27 -8.14
N VAL A 82 4.79 -6.87 -9.28
CA VAL A 82 4.46 -7.76 -10.40
C VAL A 82 5.30 -7.40 -11.60
N SER A 83 5.98 -8.39 -12.18
CA SER A 83 6.79 -8.23 -13.38
C SER A 83 6.37 -9.24 -14.45
N ALA A 84 6.32 -8.78 -15.69
CA ALA A 84 6.08 -9.64 -16.86
C ALA A 84 7.24 -10.62 -17.10
N SER A 85 8.42 -10.33 -16.53
CA SER A 85 9.59 -11.19 -16.66
C SER A 85 10.34 -11.31 -15.31
N ARG A 86 11.66 -11.23 -15.30
CA ARG A 86 12.51 -11.47 -14.13
C ARG A 86 12.71 -10.27 -13.18
N GLY A 87 12.11 -9.12 -13.48
CA GLY A 87 12.24 -7.89 -12.70
C GLY A 87 11.49 -7.94 -11.35
N GLY A 88 11.00 -6.78 -10.92
CA GLY A 88 10.14 -6.61 -9.73
C GLY A 88 10.85 -6.12 -8.47
N ALA A 89 12.18 -6.11 -8.44
CA ALA A 89 12.91 -5.68 -7.24
C ALA A 89 12.97 -4.15 -7.08
N TYR A 90 13.05 -3.42 -8.17
CA TYR A 90 13.18 -1.95 -8.12
C TYR A 90 11.96 -1.24 -7.54
N PRO A 91 10.70 -1.59 -7.88
CA PRO A 91 9.54 -0.98 -7.23
C PRO A 91 9.53 -1.18 -5.71
N ILE A 92 9.96 -2.35 -5.22
CA ILE A 92 10.07 -2.61 -3.78
C ILE A 92 11.09 -1.67 -3.13
N ALA A 93 12.29 -1.56 -3.71
CA ALA A 93 13.35 -0.68 -3.21
C ALA A 93 12.89 0.78 -3.24
N GLN A 94 12.28 1.21 -4.34
CA GLN A 94 11.76 2.55 -4.53
C GLN A 94 10.73 2.90 -3.44
N LEU A 95 9.72 2.08 -3.23
CA LEU A 95 8.66 2.37 -2.27
C LEU A 95 9.13 2.31 -0.82
N ARG A 96 10.10 1.45 -0.49
CA ARG A 96 10.67 1.38 0.86
C ARG A 96 11.52 2.60 1.21
N SER A 97 12.12 3.27 0.23
CA SER A 97 13.12 4.31 0.50
C SER A 97 12.52 5.67 0.89
N PHE A 98 11.29 6.01 0.46
CA PHE A 98 10.79 7.37 0.63
C PHE A 98 9.28 7.54 0.84
N SER A 99 8.52 6.47 0.86
CA SER A 99 7.05 6.58 0.77
C SER A 99 6.32 6.78 2.10
N THR A 100 7.02 6.81 3.22
CA THR A 100 6.40 6.76 4.56
C THR A 100 6.62 8.00 5.42
N LYS A 101 7.34 9.00 4.93
CA LYS A 101 7.74 10.17 5.72
C LYS A 101 6.56 10.90 6.37
N ASN A 102 5.52 11.22 5.60
CA ASN A 102 4.41 12.04 6.10
C ASN A 102 3.14 11.24 6.42
N ASN A 103 3.04 10.01 5.98
CA ASN A 103 1.86 9.18 6.24
C ASN A 103 2.07 8.15 7.36
N SER A 104 3.30 7.98 7.83
CA SER A 104 3.66 7.07 8.93
C SER A 104 3.27 5.61 8.70
N LEU A 105 3.17 5.18 7.44
CA LEU A 105 2.91 3.78 7.09
C LEU A 105 4.10 2.90 7.48
N CYS A 106 3.85 1.74 8.09
CA CYS A 106 4.89 0.83 8.55
C CYS A 106 5.06 -0.33 7.57
N TRP A 107 6.02 -0.25 6.64
CA TRP A 107 6.35 -1.40 5.80
C TRP A 107 6.86 -2.56 6.64
N ILE A 108 6.16 -3.71 6.60
CA ILE A 108 6.68 -4.92 7.25
C ILE A 108 8.00 -5.35 6.58
N PRO A 109 8.93 -6.01 7.30
CA PRO A 109 10.22 -6.44 6.75
C PRO A 109 10.07 -7.68 5.85
N ASP A 110 9.05 -7.67 5.00
CA ASP A 110 8.75 -8.70 4.03
C ASP A 110 8.12 -8.10 2.77
N HIS A 111 8.17 -8.82 1.67
CA HIS A 111 7.57 -8.43 0.41
C HIS A 111 7.41 -9.66 -0.50
N VAL A 112 6.62 -9.53 -1.55
CA VAL A 112 6.47 -10.55 -2.58
C VAL A 112 6.79 -9.97 -3.95
N ILE A 113 7.51 -10.72 -4.76
CA ILE A 113 7.75 -10.40 -6.17
C ILE A 113 7.17 -11.52 -7.00
N VAL A 114 6.14 -11.19 -7.78
CA VAL A 114 5.55 -12.11 -8.77
C VAL A 114 6.26 -11.85 -10.09
N ARG A 115 7.12 -12.78 -10.48
CA ARG A 115 7.86 -12.76 -11.74
C ARG A 115 7.18 -13.67 -12.74
N ASP A 116 7.46 -13.42 -14.04
CA ASP A 116 6.91 -14.21 -15.14
C ASP A 116 5.40 -14.44 -14.92
N VAL A 117 4.67 -13.33 -14.77
CA VAL A 117 3.31 -13.30 -14.20
C VAL A 117 2.32 -14.18 -14.98
N ASP A 118 2.47 -14.32 -16.29
CA ASP A 118 1.62 -15.17 -17.12
C ASP A 118 1.84 -16.66 -16.80
N GLU A 119 3.09 -17.05 -16.54
CA GLU A 119 3.42 -18.42 -16.11
C GLU A 119 2.87 -18.67 -14.68
N PHE A 120 3.06 -17.72 -13.78
CA PHE A 120 2.51 -17.78 -12.43
C PHE A 120 1.00 -18.05 -12.44
N PHE A 121 0.22 -17.28 -13.20
CA PHE A 121 -1.22 -17.48 -13.29
C PHE A 121 -1.60 -18.79 -14.00
N THR A 122 -0.84 -19.23 -14.98
CA THR A 122 -1.04 -20.52 -15.64
C THR A 122 -0.89 -21.67 -14.66
N GLU A 123 0.14 -21.64 -13.81
CA GLU A 123 0.36 -22.64 -12.76
C GLU A 123 -0.77 -22.63 -11.72
N ILE A 124 -1.12 -21.47 -11.18
CA ILE A 124 -2.18 -21.34 -10.18
C ILE A 124 -3.54 -21.79 -10.71
N ASN A 125 -3.90 -21.41 -11.93
CA ASN A 125 -5.16 -21.80 -12.57
C ASN A 125 -5.22 -23.31 -12.86
N SER A 126 -4.08 -23.98 -12.99
CA SER A 126 -4.00 -25.44 -13.10
C SER A 126 -4.07 -26.17 -11.76
N GLY A 127 -4.18 -25.44 -10.64
CA GLY A 127 -4.17 -25.97 -9.30
C GLY A 127 -2.77 -26.28 -8.76
N LYS A 128 -1.72 -25.89 -9.46
CA LYS A 128 -0.33 -26.12 -9.03
C LYS A 128 0.13 -25.00 -8.08
N GLU A 129 0.37 -25.37 -6.84
CA GLU A 129 1.01 -24.47 -5.89
C GLU A 129 2.52 -24.36 -6.18
N ASN A 130 3.03 -23.14 -6.22
CA ASN A 130 4.45 -22.86 -6.44
C ASN A 130 5.05 -22.06 -5.25
N TYR A 131 6.36 -21.79 -5.32
CA TYR A 131 7.05 -21.05 -4.26
C TYR A 131 6.43 -19.67 -4.03
N THR A 132 6.10 -18.93 -5.09
CA THR A 132 5.57 -17.57 -5.00
C THR A 132 4.19 -17.56 -4.33
N SER A 133 3.30 -18.51 -4.63
CA SER A 133 1.98 -18.62 -4.00
C SER A 133 2.09 -18.94 -2.50
N ARG A 134 3.01 -19.85 -2.12
CA ARG A 134 3.30 -20.13 -0.70
C ARG A 134 3.88 -18.92 0.00
N LYS A 135 4.82 -18.21 -0.64
CA LYS A 135 5.41 -16.97 -0.12
C LYS A 135 4.34 -15.90 0.08
N LEU A 136 3.42 -15.72 -0.87
CA LEU A 136 2.30 -14.80 -0.75
C LEU A 136 1.43 -15.13 0.47
N SER A 137 1.05 -16.40 0.62
CA SER A 137 0.25 -16.86 1.76
C SER A 137 0.95 -16.63 3.09
N TYR A 138 2.26 -16.87 3.15
CA TYR A 138 3.08 -16.57 4.33
C TYR A 138 3.11 -15.08 4.65
N SER A 139 3.39 -14.24 3.66
CA SER A 139 3.53 -12.78 3.84
C SER A 139 2.21 -12.13 4.26
N LEU A 140 1.06 -12.63 3.76
CA LEU A 140 -0.25 -12.18 4.20
C LEU A 140 -0.54 -12.55 5.67
N LYS A 141 -0.18 -13.76 6.10
CA LYS A 141 -0.29 -14.16 7.51
C LYS A 141 0.59 -13.30 8.41
N LEU A 142 1.81 -13.00 7.96
CA LEU A 142 2.73 -12.11 8.67
C LEU A 142 2.16 -10.69 8.78
N LEU A 143 1.59 -10.14 7.69
CA LEU A 143 0.91 -8.85 7.69
C LEU A 143 -0.20 -8.79 8.74
N MET A 144 -1.02 -9.83 8.85
CA MET A 144 -2.10 -9.90 9.86
C MET A 144 -1.54 -9.88 11.28
N THR A 145 -0.43 -10.58 11.55
CA THR A 145 0.24 -10.54 12.86
C THR A 145 0.75 -9.14 13.19
N TYR A 146 1.33 -8.44 12.23
CA TYR A 146 1.71 -7.05 12.40
C TYR A 146 0.50 -6.13 12.60
N ALA A 147 -0.61 -6.38 11.91
CA ALA A 147 -1.84 -5.60 12.05
C ALA A 147 -2.38 -5.66 13.49
N GLU A 148 -2.42 -6.85 14.07
CA GLU A 148 -2.80 -7.07 15.47
C GLU A 148 -1.83 -6.36 16.42
N ALA A 149 -0.53 -6.53 16.26
CA ALA A 149 0.48 -5.95 17.14
C ALA A 149 0.51 -4.41 17.11
N LEU A 150 0.32 -3.80 15.94
CA LEU A 150 0.37 -2.35 15.79
C LEU A 150 -0.91 -1.63 16.26
N VAL A 151 -1.96 -2.34 16.64
CA VAL A 151 -3.11 -1.74 17.35
C VAL A 151 -2.65 -1.09 18.65
N GLU A 152 -1.78 -1.74 19.41
CA GLU A 152 -1.24 -1.19 20.67
C GLU A 152 -0.45 0.09 20.41
N VAL A 153 0.31 0.16 19.32
CA VAL A 153 1.03 1.40 18.96
C VAL A 153 0.06 2.53 18.69
N ARG A 154 -0.98 2.28 17.88
CA ARG A 154 -2.00 3.30 17.55
C ARG A 154 -2.78 3.78 18.78
N ASN A 155 -2.97 2.93 19.77
CA ASN A 155 -3.70 3.23 21.00
C ASN A 155 -2.81 3.67 22.18
N SER A 156 -1.50 3.78 21.98
CA SER A 156 -0.53 4.05 23.07
C SER A 156 -0.66 5.41 23.72
N GLY A 157 -1.30 6.39 23.05
CA GLY A 157 -1.33 7.80 23.48
C GLY A 157 0.00 8.54 23.26
N ASN A 158 1.00 7.91 22.65
CA ASN A 158 2.32 8.51 22.39
C ASN A 158 2.41 9.17 21.00
N ILE A 159 1.38 9.04 20.17
CA ILE A 159 1.35 9.63 18.82
C ILE A 159 0.82 11.05 18.94
N ASP A 160 1.63 12.02 18.58
CA ASP A 160 1.31 13.46 18.65
C ASP A 160 1.46 14.10 17.25
N TYR A 161 0.39 14.03 16.47
CA TYR A 161 0.34 14.67 15.16
C TYR A 161 0.04 16.18 15.22
N GLU A 162 -0.33 16.73 16.38
CA GLU A 162 -0.51 18.17 16.56
C GLU A 162 0.85 18.87 16.63
N THR A 163 1.76 18.33 17.42
CA THR A 163 3.12 18.87 17.55
C THR A 163 4.03 18.43 16.40
N PHE A 164 3.89 17.18 15.96
CA PHE A 164 4.76 16.55 14.93
C PHE A 164 3.94 16.05 13.74
N PRO A 165 3.34 16.97 12.93
CA PRO A 165 2.47 16.60 11.81
C PRO A 165 3.21 15.94 10.65
N TYR A 166 4.53 16.11 10.58
CA TYR A 166 5.38 15.56 9.52
C TYR A 166 6.48 14.68 10.10
N GLY A 167 6.61 13.48 9.54
CA GLY A 167 7.67 12.55 9.93
C GLY A 167 9.07 13.08 9.55
N MET A 168 10.03 12.95 10.44
CA MET A 168 11.42 13.44 10.42
C MET A 168 11.58 14.95 10.48
#